data_d775fe912a644bb5ea3498a2239fa2d0
#
_entry.id   d775fe912a644bb5ea3498a2239fa2d0
#
_cell.length_a   1.000
_cell.length_b   1.000
_cell.length_c   1.000
_cell.angle_alpha   90.00
_cell.angle_beta   90.00
_cell.angle_gamma   90.00
#
_symmetry.space_group_name_H-M   'P 1'
#
loop_
_entity.id
_entity.type
_entity.pdbx_description
1 polymer ?
#
loop_
_entity_poly.entity_id
_entity_poly.type
_entity_poly.pdbx_seq_one_letter_code
_entity_poly.pdbx_strand_id
1 'polypeptide(L)'
;MPKIIKDLKKNIKQSAMELFIFYGYEQVDMKMISKKSGIAVGTLYNYYKSKKFLYMDILEESWQSTFYKLDEISNLTIPAKEKIKKLISTLYEDTETRNGLGKHFLGNSPFELKEDENFNILKNNLLTKVNNIISSVSKIDTLSNCNNVNIMLTESLLILILTTFEIHPENKNDNINFLVEFINLSIK
;
A
#
# COMPACT_ATOMS: atom_id res chain seq x y z
N MET A 1 6.56 -31.94 -23.71
CA MET A 1 5.20 -31.40 -23.71
C MET A 1 5.17 -30.15 -22.88
N PRO A 2 4.66 -29.01 -23.34
CA PRO A 2 4.53 -27.83 -22.51
C PRO A 2 3.56 -28.15 -21.37
N LYS A 3 3.99 -27.84 -20.13
CA LYS A 3 3.16 -27.97 -18.94
C LYS A 3 2.01 -26.99 -19.06
N ILE A 4 0.76 -27.45 -19.15
CA ILE A 4 -0.43 -26.58 -19.09
C ILE A 4 -0.48 -26.06 -17.65
N ILE A 5 -0.07 -24.80 -17.45
CA ILE A 5 -0.17 -24.15 -16.17
C ILE A 5 -1.62 -23.67 -16.02
N LYS A 6 -2.38 -24.36 -15.18
CA LYS A 6 -3.74 -23.97 -14.81
C LYS A 6 -3.66 -22.59 -14.17
N ASP A 7 -4.41 -21.64 -14.72
CA ASP A 7 -4.41 -20.24 -14.29
C ASP A 7 -3.04 -19.52 -14.44
N LEU A 8 -2.54 -19.48 -15.66
CA LEU A 8 -1.24 -18.89 -16.01
C LEU A 8 -1.11 -17.42 -15.59
N LYS A 9 -2.19 -16.64 -15.72
CA LYS A 9 -2.19 -15.22 -15.33
C LYS A 9 -1.90 -15.06 -13.83
N LYS A 10 -2.52 -15.88 -12.99
CA LYS A 10 -2.30 -15.89 -11.54
C LYS A 10 -0.87 -16.30 -11.18
N ASN A 11 -0.34 -17.31 -11.85
CA ASN A 11 1.05 -17.76 -11.65
C ASN A 11 2.06 -16.66 -12.03
N ILE A 12 1.82 -15.93 -13.13
CA ILE A 12 2.65 -14.78 -13.54
C ILE A 12 2.62 -13.70 -12.47
N LYS A 13 1.44 -13.29 -12.00
CA LYS A 13 1.30 -12.27 -10.94
C LYS A 13 2.00 -12.67 -9.66
N GLN A 14 1.78 -13.90 -9.19
CA GLN A 14 2.42 -14.40 -7.98
C GLN A 14 3.95 -14.40 -8.10
N SER A 15 4.48 -14.90 -9.22
CA SER A 15 5.92 -14.92 -9.47
C SER A 15 6.53 -13.53 -9.54
N ALA A 16 5.83 -12.59 -10.18
CA ALA A 16 6.27 -11.21 -10.27
C ALA A 16 6.20 -10.49 -8.92
N MET A 17 5.12 -10.68 -8.16
CA MET A 17 4.94 -10.11 -6.83
C MET A 17 6.09 -10.51 -5.89
N GLU A 18 6.44 -11.80 -5.85
CA GLU A 18 7.56 -12.29 -5.03
C GLU A 18 8.91 -11.65 -5.44
N LEU A 19 9.14 -11.47 -6.74
CA LEU A 19 10.34 -10.79 -7.24
C LEU A 19 10.34 -9.31 -6.86
N PHE A 20 9.22 -8.60 -7.02
CA PHE A 20 9.12 -7.19 -6.67
C PHE A 20 9.30 -6.94 -5.17
N ILE A 21 8.79 -7.82 -4.32
CA ILE A 21 8.98 -7.76 -2.87
C ILE A 21 10.47 -7.95 -2.52
N PHE A 22 11.14 -8.94 -3.13
CA PHE A 22 12.49 -9.30 -2.76
C PHE A 22 13.56 -8.36 -3.34
N TYR A 23 13.44 -8.00 -4.63
CA TYR A 23 14.45 -7.21 -5.34
C TYR A 23 14.08 -5.73 -5.53
N GLY A 24 12.81 -5.38 -5.31
CA GLY A 24 12.27 -4.06 -5.66
C GLY A 24 11.92 -3.94 -7.14
N TYR A 25 11.10 -2.93 -7.47
CA TYR A 25 10.59 -2.71 -8.83
C TYR A 25 11.72 -2.53 -9.86
N GLU A 26 12.76 -1.74 -9.53
CA GLU A 26 13.79 -1.36 -10.49
C GLU A 26 14.67 -2.55 -10.92
N GLN A 27 15.00 -3.43 -9.99
CA GLN A 27 15.91 -4.56 -10.23
C GLN A 27 15.25 -5.74 -10.95
N VAL A 28 13.93 -5.78 -11.01
CA VAL A 28 13.18 -6.87 -11.66
C VAL A 28 13.00 -6.57 -13.14
N ASP A 29 13.21 -7.59 -14.00
CA ASP A 29 12.94 -7.54 -15.42
C ASP A 29 11.99 -8.66 -15.89
N MET A 30 11.50 -8.56 -17.12
CA MET A 30 10.57 -9.54 -17.70
C MET A 30 11.19 -10.94 -17.88
N LYS A 31 12.53 -11.04 -18.02
CA LYS A 31 13.21 -12.33 -18.12
C LYS A 31 13.24 -13.07 -16.77
N MET A 32 13.49 -12.32 -15.69
CA MET A 32 13.41 -12.87 -14.33
C MET A 32 12.01 -13.41 -14.04
N ILE A 33 10.97 -12.63 -14.37
CA ILE A 33 9.58 -13.03 -14.17
C ILE A 33 9.23 -14.28 -15.00
N SER A 34 9.62 -14.32 -16.29
CA SER A 34 9.36 -15.49 -17.13
C SER A 34 10.03 -16.75 -16.62
N LYS A 35 11.30 -16.63 -16.19
CA LYS A 35 12.06 -17.73 -15.59
C LYS A 35 11.40 -18.25 -14.31
N LYS A 36 10.99 -17.34 -13.41
CA LYS A 36 10.35 -17.72 -12.14
C LYS A 36 8.96 -18.33 -12.34
N SER A 37 8.18 -17.83 -13.29
CA SER A 37 6.86 -18.39 -13.63
C SER A 37 6.90 -19.64 -14.51
N GLY A 38 8.09 -20.04 -14.97
CA GLY A 38 8.29 -21.29 -15.75
C GLY A 38 7.74 -21.20 -17.18
N ILE A 39 7.72 -20.01 -17.79
CA ILE A 39 7.19 -19.78 -19.15
C ILE A 39 8.23 -19.10 -20.04
N ALA A 40 8.03 -19.19 -21.36
CA ALA A 40 8.84 -18.45 -22.31
C ALA A 40 8.57 -16.93 -22.20
N VAL A 41 9.60 -16.10 -22.40
CA VAL A 41 9.49 -14.64 -22.38
C VAL A 41 8.44 -14.13 -23.37
N GLY A 42 8.36 -14.71 -24.58
CA GLY A 42 7.35 -14.40 -25.57
C GLY A 42 5.92 -14.66 -25.08
N THR A 43 5.72 -15.75 -24.31
CA THR A 43 4.43 -16.05 -23.68
C THR A 43 4.07 -14.99 -22.64
N LEU A 44 5.03 -14.53 -21.83
CA LEU A 44 4.80 -13.48 -20.86
C LEU A 44 4.36 -12.17 -21.52
N TYR A 45 4.99 -11.78 -22.63
CA TYR A 45 4.63 -10.57 -23.38
C TYR A 45 3.22 -10.62 -24.01
N ASN A 46 2.66 -11.82 -24.23
CA ASN A 46 1.26 -11.96 -24.67
C ASN A 46 0.25 -11.59 -23.56
N TYR A 47 0.65 -11.71 -22.27
CA TYR A 47 -0.19 -11.33 -21.13
C TYR A 47 0.07 -9.89 -20.68
N TYR A 48 1.33 -9.47 -20.66
CA TYR A 48 1.75 -8.17 -20.14
C TYR A 48 2.78 -7.51 -21.05
N LYS A 49 2.39 -6.39 -21.64
CA LYS A 49 3.24 -5.64 -22.59
C LYS A 49 4.53 -5.09 -21.97
N SER A 50 4.55 -4.86 -20.66
CA SER A 50 5.73 -4.39 -19.94
C SER A 50 5.68 -4.77 -18.45
N LYS A 51 6.84 -4.66 -17.78
CA LYS A 51 6.98 -4.79 -16.33
C LYS A 51 6.02 -3.84 -15.59
N LYS A 52 5.91 -2.61 -16.06
CA LYS A 52 5.03 -1.59 -15.49
C LYS A 52 3.56 -2.02 -15.49
N PHE A 53 3.05 -2.52 -16.63
CA PHE A 53 1.66 -3.01 -16.69
C PHE A 53 1.39 -4.16 -15.72
N LEU A 54 2.33 -5.11 -15.61
CA LEU A 54 2.21 -6.22 -14.68
C LEU A 54 2.25 -5.73 -13.21
N TYR A 55 3.16 -4.81 -12.91
CA TYR A 55 3.27 -4.23 -11.58
C TYR A 55 2.01 -3.49 -11.16
N MET A 56 1.45 -2.67 -12.06
CA MET A 56 0.20 -1.93 -11.82
C MET A 56 -0.99 -2.88 -11.59
N ASP A 57 -1.14 -3.94 -12.43
CA ASP A 57 -2.21 -4.95 -12.23
C ASP A 57 -2.10 -5.66 -10.87
N ILE A 58 -0.89 -5.92 -10.40
CA ILE A 58 -0.64 -6.49 -9.06
C ILE A 58 -0.98 -5.47 -7.96
N LEU A 59 -0.55 -4.22 -8.11
CA LEU A 59 -0.84 -3.17 -7.13
C LEU A 59 -2.34 -2.94 -6.99
N GLU A 60 -3.05 -2.71 -8.08
CA GLU A 60 -4.49 -2.48 -8.08
C GLU A 60 -5.24 -3.61 -7.36
N GLU A 61 -4.93 -4.87 -7.71
CA GLU A 61 -5.55 -6.04 -7.08
C GLU A 61 -5.24 -6.10 -5.57
N SER A 62 -4.00 -5.81 -5.19
CA SER A 62 -3.57 -5.89 -3.78
C SER A 62 -4.18 -4.80 -2.90
N TRP A 63 -4.55 -3.64 -3.47
CA TRP A 63 -5.11 -2.51 -2.73
C TRP A 63 -6.63 -2.50 -2.65
N GLN A 64 -7.34 -3.25 -3.49
CA GLN A 64 -8.82 -3.27 -3.49
C GLN A 64 -9.42 -3.61 -2.13
N SER A 65 -8.90 -4.64 -1.46
CA SER A 65 -9.35 -5.05 -0.12
C SER A 65 -9.13 -3.95 0.91
N THR A 66 -7.98 -3.26 0.86
CA THR A 66 -7.67 -2.15 1.77
C THR A 66 -8.64 -0.99 1.55
N PHE A 67 -8.88 -0.61 0.30
CA PHE A 67 -9.81 0.48 0.00
C PHE A 67 -11.22 0.19 0.50
N TYR A 68 -11.71 -1.04 0.34
CA TYR A 68 -12.99 -1.46 0.89
C TYR A 68 -13.04 -1.31 2.43
N LYS A 69 -12.02 -1.81 3.14
CA LYS A 69 -11.93 -1.66 4.61
C LYS A 69 -11.87 -0.20 5.06
N LEU A 70 -11.16 0.67 4.32
CA LEU A 70 -11.09 2.10 4.62
C LEU A 70 -12.45 2.78 4.43
N ASP A 71 -13.22 2.41 3.40
CA ASP A 71 -14.59 2.90 3.21
C ASP A 71 -15.50 2.47 4.36
N GLU A 72 -15.41 1.21 4.80
CA GLU A 72 -16.16 0.72 5.96
C GLU A 72 -15.82 1.53 7.22
N ILE A 73 -14.52 1.73 7.52
CA ILE A 73 -14.07 2.51 8.69
C ILE A 73 -14.57 3.96 8.60
N SER A 74 -14.54 4.57 7.43
CA SER A 74 -15.02 5.95 7.22
C SER A 74 -16.48 6.09 7.63
N ASN A 75 -17.32 5.09 7.34
CA ASN A 75 -18.76 5.08 7.62
C ASN A 75 -19.12 4.70 9.06
N LEU A 76 -18.17 4.25 9.88
CA LEU A 76 -18.45 3.89 11.27
C LEU A 76 -18.77 5.12 12.13
N THR A 77 -19.81 5.02 12.94
CA THR A 77 -20.16 5.98 13.99
C THR A 77 -19.67 5.45 15.34
N ILE A 78 -18.38 5.64 15.61
CA ILE A 78 -17.69 5.18 16.82
C ILE A 78 -16.81 6.31 17.37
N PRO A 79 -16.34 6.22 18.62
CA PRO A 79 -15.43 7.22 19.22
C PRO A 79 -14.17 7.44 18.35
N ALA A 80 -13.70 8.70 18.31
CA ALA A 80 -12.57 9.11 17.47
C ALA A 80 -11.33 8.23 17.65
N LYS A 81 -10.93 7.96 18.90
CA LYS A 81 -9.76 7.12 19.21
C LYS A 81 -9.91 5.68 18.72
N GLU A 82 -11.12 5.14 18.80
CA GLU A 82 -11.40 3.79 18.28
C GLU A 82 -11.34 3.76 16.73
N LYS A 83 -11.85 4.81 16.08
CA LYS A 83 -11.78 4.95 14.62
C LYS A 83 -10.32 5.03 14.15
N ILE A 84 -9.49 5.81 14.82
CA ILE A 84 -8.05 5.90 14.54
C ILE A 84 -7.33 4.57 14.78
N LYS A 85 -7.66 3.88 15.88
CA LYS A 85 -7.08 2.55 16.13
C LYS A 85 -7.41 1.57 15.01
N LYS A 86 -8.68 1.52 14.55
CA LYS A 86 -9.08 0.66 13.43
C LYS A 86 -8.34 1.03 12.14
N LEU A 87 -8.23 2.33 11.82
CA LEU A 87 -7.48 2.81 10.66
C LEU A 87 -6.03 2.33 10.68
N ILE A 88 -5.33 2.55 11.80
CA ILE A 88 -3.90 2.20 11.95
C ILE A 88 -3.71 0.69 11.88
N SER A 89 -4.52 -0.09 12.62
CA SER A 89 -4.43 -1.55 12.60
C SER A 89 -4.65 -2.11 11.19
N THR A 90 -5.67 -1.61 10.48
CA THR A 90 -5.96 -2.04 9.11
C THR A 90 -4.81 -1.74 8.16
N LEU A 91 -4.30 -0.51 8.19
CA LEU A 91 -3.19 -0.12 7.30
C LEU A 91 -1.90 -0.90 7.61
N TYR A 92 -1.59 -1.10 8.89
CA TYR A 92 -0.40 -1.84 9.31
C TYR A 92 -0.48 -3.32 8.89
N GLU A 93 -1.60 -3.99 9.18
CA GLU A 93 -1.84 -5.40 8.83
C GLU A 93 -1.83 -5.63 7.31
N ASP A 94 -2.42 -4.72 6.57
CA ASP A 94 -2.41 -4.79 5.11
C ASP A 94 -1.02 -4.49 4.52
N THR A 95 -0.21 -3.64 5.16
CA THR A 95 1.20 -3.42 4.78
C THR A 95 2.03 -4.68 5.04
N GLU A 96 1.82 -5.33 6.17
CA GLU A 96 2.44 -6.62 6.51
C GLU A 96 2.06 -7.71 5.51
N THR A 97 0.77 -7.84 5.20
CA THR A 97 0.26 -8.84 4.24
C THR A 97 0.85 -8.65 2.84
N ARG A 98 1.03 -7.38 2.40
CA ARG A 98 1.67 -7.04 1.14
C ARG A 98 3.19 -7.07 1.20
N ASN A 99 3.76 -7.31 2.38
CA ASN A 99 5.21 -7.31 2.62
C ASN A 99 5.90 -6.05 2.05
N GLY A 100 5.30 -4.88 2.29
CA GLY A 100 5.79 -3.59 1.81
C GLY A 100 5.59 -3.32 0.31
N LEU A 101 4.85 -4.16 -0.43
CA LEU A 101 4.50 -3.85 -1.82
C LEU A 101 3.68 -2.55 -1.86
N GLY A 102 4.07 -1.61 -2.72
CA GLY A 102 3.47 -0.27 -2.80
C GLY A 102 4.12 0.77 -1.89
N LYS A 103 5.24 0.46 -1.22
CA LYS A 103 6.02 1.44 -0.45
C LYS A 103 6.43 2.69 -1.26
N HIS A 104 6.49 2.54 -2.57
CA HIS A 104 6.76 3.65 -3.48
C HIS A 104 5.66 4.72 -3.54
N PHE A 105 4.45 4.48 -3.02
CA PHE A 105 3.40 5.50 -3.01
C PHE A 105 3.78 6.75 -2.22
N LEU A 106 4.57 6.59 -1.16
CA LEU A 106 4.84 7.67 -0.19
C LEU A 106 6.29 8.14 -0.20
N GLY A 107 7.16 7.46 -0.92
CA GLY A 107 8.60 7.74 -0.95
C GLY A 107 9.13 8.07 -2.34
N ASN A 108 10.40 7.74 -2.55
CA ASN A 108 11.05 7.86 -3.84
C ASN A 108 10.50 6.81 -4.82
N SER A 109 9.41 7.15 -5.50
CA SER A 109 8.90 6.30 -6.58
C SER A 109 9.90 6.31 -7.75
N PRO A 110 10.13 5.17 -8.41
CA PRO A 110 10.81 5.11 -9.70
C PRO A 110 10.21 6.11 -10.69
N PHE A 111 11.05 6.75 -11.50
CA PHE A 111 10.60 7.77 -12.46
C PHE A 111 9.45 7.26 -13.35
N GLU A 112 9.58 6.04 -13.87
CA GLU A 112 8.57 5.40 -14.72
C GLU A 112 7.19 5.28 -14.06
N LEU A 113 7.14 5.13 -12.72
CA LEU A 113 5.88 5.06 -11.95
C LEU A 113 5.36 6.47 -11.61
N LYS A 114 6.24 7.43 -11.32
CA LYS A 114 5.81 8.82 -11.03
C LYS A 114 5.04 9.46 -12.16
N GLU A 115 5.44 9.16 -13.39
CA GLU A 115 4.81 9.68 -14.62
C GLU A 115 3.57 8.86 -15.05
N ASP A 116 3.26 7.77 -14.35
CA ASP A 116 2.12 6.92 -14.69
C ASP A 116 0.83 7.45 -14.07
N GLU A 117 -0.17 7.73 -14.90
CA GLU A 117 -1.46 8.26 -14.45
C GLU A 117 -2.21 7.30 -13.53
N ASN A 118 -2.22 5.99 -13.83
CA ASN A 118 -2.90 4.99 -13.02
C ASN A 118 -2.23 4.84 -11.64
N PHE A 119 -0.88 4.92 -11.59
CA PHE A 119 -0.15 4.92 -10.33
C PHE A 119 -0.54 6.12 -9.47
N ASN A 120 -0.63 7.30 -10.07
CA ASN A 120 -1.03 8.52 -9.36
C ASN A 120 -2.50 8.48 -8.91
N ILE A 121 -3.40 7.91 -9.72
CA ILE A 121 -4.81 7.68 -9.32
C ILE A 121 -4.87 6.75 -8.10
N LEU A 122 -4.16 5.62 -8.13
CA LEU A 122 -4.13 4.65 -7.03
C LEU A 122 -3.56 5.27 -5.74
N LYS A 123 -2.46 6.02 -5.84
CA LYS A 123 -1.86 6.78 -4.74
C LYS A 123 -2.83 7.80 -4.17
N ASN A 124 -3.44 8.62 -5.02
CA ASN A 124 -4.37 9.66 -4.59
C ASN A 124 -5.63 9.08 -3.95
N ASN A 125 -6.10 7.91 -4.41
CA ASN A 125 -7.20 7.20 -3.79
C ASN A 125 -6.87 6.79 -2.35
N LEU A 126 -5.67 6.23 -2.11
CA LEU A 126 -5.21 5.91 -0.75
C LEU A 126 -5.18 7.16 0.13
N LEU A 127 -4.52 8.23 -0.34
CA LEU A 127 -4.39 9.48 0.41
C LEU A 127 -5.78 10.07 0.74
N THR A 128 -6.69 10.10 -0.22
CA THR A 128 -8.05 10.62 -0.05
C THR A 128 -8.83 9.83 1.00
N LYS A 129 -8.82 8.49 0.92
CA LYS A 129 -9.56 7.63 1.87
C LYS A 129 -9.03 7.77 3.30
N VAL A 130 -7.72 7.78 3.48
CA VAL A 130 -7.11 7.99 4.80
C VAL A 130 -7.41 9.39 5.31
N ASN A 131 -7.26 10.43 4.46
CA ASN A 131 -7.56 11.80 4.81
C ASN A 131 -9.03 12.01 5.22
N ASN A 132 -9.97 11.34 4.58
CA ASN A 132 -11.40 11.42 4.94
C ASN A 132 -11.63 10.90 6.37
N ILE A 133 -10.99 9.79 6.76
CA ILE A 133 -11.08 9.26 8.12
C ILE A 133 -10.42 10.21 9.12
N ILE A 134 -9.21 10.69 8.83
CA ILE A 134 -8.49 11.68 9.66
C ILE A 134 -9.32 12.95 9.80
N SER A 135 -9.94 13.45 8.73
CA SER A 135 -10.76 14.68 8.75
C SER A 135 -12.05 14.53 9.57
N SER A 136 -12.57 13.32 9.72
CA SER A 136 -13.79 13.04 10.48
C SER A 136 -13.60 13.12 12.00
N VAL A 137 -12.36 13.22 12.50
CA VAL A 137 -12.06 13.31 13.93
C VAL A 137 -11.55 14.70 14.30
N SER A 138 -12.01 15.22 15.46
CA SER A 138 -11.61 16.54 15.96
C SER A 138 -10.15 16.54 16.43
N LYS A 139 -9.38 17.58 16.04
CA LYS A 139 -8.00 17.80 16.47
C LYS A 139 -7.95 18.60 17.76
N ILE A 140 -6.84 18.49 18.50
CA ILE A 140 -6.55 19.37 19.63
C ILE A 140 -6.46 20.83 19.16
N ASP A 141 -6.71 21.78 20.06
CA ASP A 141 -6.85 23.20 19.73
C ASP A 141 -5.60 23.80 19.07
N THR A 142 -4.42 23.36 19.50
CA THR A 142 -3.14 23.80 18.92
C THR A 142 -2.98 23.41 17.45
N LEU A 143 -3.56 22.29 17.03
CA LEU A 143 -3.50 21.81 15.65
C LEU A 143 -4.70 22.27 14.80
N SER A 144 -5.84 22.61 15.44
CA SER A 144 -7.05 23.01 14.72
C SER A 144 -6.87 24.24 13.84
N ASN A 145 -5.89 25.09 14.18
CA ASN A 145 -5.56 26.31 13.44
C ASN A 145 -4.44 26.12 12.41
N CYS A 146 -3.86 24.92 12.29
CA CYS A 146 -2.82 24.65 11.31
C CYS A 146 -3.44 24.36 9.94
N ASN A 147 -2.98 25.11 8.93
CA ASN A 147 -3.38 24.83 7.55
C ASN A 147 -2.93 23.42 7.13
N ASN A 148 -3.78 22.73 6.39
CA ASN A 148 -3.48 21.40 5.84
C ASN A 148 -3.17 20.30 6.88
N VAL A 149 -3.53 20.47 8.15
CA VAL A 149 -3.22 19.53 9.24
C VAL A 149 -3.67 18.09 8.92
N ASN A 150 -4.85 17.93 8.30
CA ASN A 150 -5.36 16.60 7.96
C ASN A 150 -4.48 15.90 6.91
N ILE A 151 -4.02 16.64 5.90
CA ILE A 151 -3.11 16.11 4.87
C ILE A 151 -1.77 15.75 5.49
N MET A 152 -1.20 16.64 6.31
CA MET A 152 0.06 16.39 7.01
C MET A 152 -0.01 15.17 7.92
N LEU A 153 -1.08 15.02 8.68
CA LEU A 153 -1.30 13.83 9.54
C LEU A 153 -1.47 12.55 8.70
N THR A 154 -2.17 12.64 7.57
CA THR A 154 -2.35 11.51 6.65
C THR A 154 -1.01 11.02 6.09
N GLU A 155 -0.23 11.92 5.52
CA GLU A 155 1.08 11.60 4.94
C GLU A 155 2.06 11.09 6.00
N SER A 156 2.12 11.78 7.16
CA SER A 156 2.97 11.38 8.27
C SER A 156 2.61 9.99 8.80
N LEU A 157 1.32 9.70 8.99
CA LEU A 157 0.85 8.38 9.45
C LEU A 157 1.28 7.27 8.49
N LEU A 158 1.06 7.46 7.20
CA LEU A 158 1.41 6.46 6.20
C LEU A 158 2.92 6.20 6.13
N ILE A 159 3.74 7.26 6.24
CA ILE A 159 5.21 7.13 6.31
C ILE A 159 5.62 6.39 7.58
N LEU A 160 5.05 6.76 8.73
CA LEU A 160 5.36 6.11 10.02
C LEU A 160 5.00 4.62 10.02
N ILE A 161 3.85 4.24 9.42
CA ILE A 161 3.47 2.82 9.29
C ILE A 161 4.53 2.05 8.51
N LEU A 162 4.96 2.56 7.36
CA LEU A 162 5.99 1.91 6.56
C LEU A 162 7.32 1.81 7.30
N THR A 163 7.74 2.91 7.93
CA THR A 163 9.01 2.98 8.66
C THR A 163 9.03 2.02 9.85
N THR A 164 7.97 1.99 10.65
CA THR A 164 7.90 1.07 11.80
C THR A 164 7.85 -0.39 11.35
N PHE A 165 7.14 -0.69 10.25
CA PHE A 165 7.12 -2.03 9.67
C PHE A 165 8.50 -2.48 9.17
N GLU A 166 9.25 -1.59 8.49
CA GLU A 166 10.57 -1.93 7.93
C GLU A 166 11.67 -2.04 9.00
N ILE A 167 11.65 -1.17 10.02
CA ILE A 167 12.73 -1.10 11.03
C ILE A 167 12.48 -2.05 12.19
N HIS A 168 11.22 -2.29 12.55
CA HIS A 168 10.84 -3.11 13.71
C HIS A 168 9.86 -4.23 13.34
N PRO A 169 10.21 -5.12 12.39
CA PRO A 169 9.27 -6.11 11.84
C PRO A 169 8.74 -7.12 12.87
N GLU A 170 9.51 -7.38 13.94
CA GLU A 170 9.16 -8.37 14.98
C GLU A 170 8.17 -7.84 16.04
N ASN A 171 7.88 -6.55 16.03
CA ASN A 171 7.16 -5.89 17.13
C ASN A 171 5.79 -5.33 16.71
N LYS A 172 5.01 -6.10 15.92
CA LYS A 172 3.72 -5.67 15.36
C LYS A 172 2.81 -4.94 16.37
N ASN A 173 2.54 -5.58 17.50
CA ASN A 173 1.61 -5.02 18.49
C ASN A 173 2.13 -3.72 19.10
N ASP A 174 3.42 -3.65 19.40
CA ASP A 174 4.07 -2.46 19.96
C ASP A 174 4.09 -1.34 18.91
N ASN A 175 4.36 -1.66 17.65
CA ASN A 175 4.30 -0.71 16.54
C ASN A 175 2.90 -0.12 16.37
N ILE A 176 1.87 -0.96 16.36
CA ILE A 176 0.48 -0.50 16.26
C ILE A 176 0.12 0.37 17.47
N ASN A 177 0.44 -0.06 18.69
CA ASN A 177 0.16 0.70 19.90
C ASN A 177 0.89 2.05 19.90
N PHE A 178 2.17 2.06 19.53
CA PHE A 178 2.95 3.31 19.39
C PHE A 178 2.29 4.27 18.41
N LEU A 179 1.93 3.80 17.22
CA LEU A 179 1.29 4.63 16.20
C LEU A 179 -0.07 5.16 16.64
N VAL A 180 -0.86 4.35 17.34
CA VAL A 180 -2.16 4.75 17.90
C VAL A 180 -1.99 5.84 18.94
N GLU A 181 -1.10 5.66 19.90
CA GLU A 181 -0.86 6.66 20.95
C GLU A 181 -0.26 7.93 20.36
N PHE A 182 0.67 7.82 19.41
CA PHE A 182 1.26 8.97 18.73
C PHE A 182 0.22 9.83 18.00
N ILE A 183 -0.68 9.21 17.24
CA ILE A 183 -1.75 9.95 16.55
C ILE A 183 -2.80 10.48 17.54
N ASN A 184 -3.10 9.74 18.62
CA ASN A 184 -4.04 10.17 19.66
C ASN A 184 -3.59 11.46 20.36
N LEU A 185 -2.30 11.80 20.38
CA LEU A 185 -1.82 13.11 20.86
C LEU A 185 -2.31 14.28 20.01
N SER A 186 -2.76 14.02 18.80
CA SER A 186 -3.22 15.04 17.83
C SER A 186 -4.73 15.21 17.81
N ILE A 187 -5.51 14.37 18.50
CA ILE A 187 -6.98 14.35 18.46
C ILE A 187 -7.60 14.54 19.86
N LYS A 188 -8.86 15.00 19.88
CA LYS A 188 -9.65 15.20 21.12
C LYS A 188 -10.33 13.91 21.57
#